data_cdb8cc3089440acc441f9783c2a0ba79
#
_entry.id   cdb8cc3089440acc441f9783c2a0ba79
#
_cell.length_a   1.000
_cell.length_b   1.000
_cell.length_c   1.000
_cell.angle_alpha   90.00
_cell.angle_beta   90.00
_cell.angle_gamma   90.00
#
_symmetry.space_group_name_H-M   'P 1'
#
loop_
_entity.id
_entity.type
_entity.pdbx_description
1 polymer ?
#
loop_
_entity_poly.entity_id
_entity_poly.type
_entity_poly.pdbx_seq_one_letter_code
_entity_poly.pdbx_strand_id
1 'polypeptide(L)'
;MDISTIVLLFNSIPLVLWILIRIYTYHLHAANHLRRSTVFSALGISNTEQKRILGFFHPYCNAGGGGERVLWTAIAALQRNERDIISVVYTGDVDTSKQGIIDSVKARFDIVLDPSTIHFVFLTSRNMIEDSTWPRFTLLGQSLGSMYLAWEAMSLLAPDLYIDTMGYAFTFHVIATLCQIPIGAYIHYPTISVSMIARVQTRQSGHTNTGVISNSAVLSWGKLLYYRVFMYYYAISIRCASFIMVNSSWTKSHIDAILRHSDTLLDLIHLLPPLFIIHLFFSKSKGLTTARTVYPPCDTREIAKFQLEGREPVILSVAQFRPEKDHAAQLRAFQRLLNAQPQYRENNIKLVLLGGSRNTADATRVEELRRLAKEL
;
A
#
# COMPACT_ATOMS: atom_id res chain seq x y z
N MET A 1 30.57 -36.49 -5.50
CA MET A 1 30.26 -35.39 -6.46
C MET A 1 31.41 -34.42 -6.36
N ASP A 2 32.12 -34.16 -7.41
CA ASP A 2 33.28 -33.26 -7.36
C ASP A 2 32.81 -31.77 -7.33
N ILE A 3 33.70 -30.90 -6.93
CA ILE A 3 33.38 -29.45 -6.79
C ILE A 3 32.93 -28.87 -8.13
N SER A 4 33.46 -29.33 -9.26
CA SER A 4 33.08 -28.86 -10.59
C SER A 4 31.63 -29.22 -10.92
N THR A 5 31.15 -30.38 -10.56
CA THR A 5 29.76 -30.84 -10.72
C THR A 5 28.81 -30.00 -9.84
N ILE A 6 29.21 -29.72 -8.60
CA ILE A 6 28.41 -28.86 -7.69
C ILE A 6 28.30 -27.45 -8.26
N VAL A 7 29.39 -26.86 -8.73
CA VAL A 7 29.40 -25.52 -9.36
C VAL A 7 28.54 -25.49 -10.64
N LEU A 8 28.61 -26.52 -11.47
CA LEU A 8 27.79 -26.64 -12.68
C LEU A 8 26.29 -26.75 -12.35
N LEU A 9 25.92 -27.62 -11.39
CA LEU A 9 24.54 -27.75 -10.93
C LEU A 9 24.02 -26.42 -10.34
N PHE A 10 24.83 -25.75 -9.53
CA PHE A 10 24.46 -24.49 -8.90
C PHE A 10 24.25 -23.37 -9.91
N ASN A 11 25.01 -23.33 -11.01
CA ASN A 11 24.84 -22.37 -12.10
C ASN A 11 23.73 -22.76 -13.11
N SER A 12 23.34 -24.04 -13.19
CA SER A 12 22.26 -24.47 -14.08
C SER A 12 20.85 -24.20 -13.53
N ILE A 13 20.69 -24.26 -12.19
CA ILE A 13 19.38 -24.00 -11.54
C ILE A 13 18.73 -22.67 -12.00
N PRO A 14 19.42 -21.55 -12.03
CA PRO A 14 18.87 -20.29 -12.48
C PRO A 14 18.49 -20.23 -13.96
N LEU A 15 19.26 -20.91 -14.81
CA LEU A 15 18.92 -21.02 -16.23
C LEU A 15 17.63 -21.83 -16.41
N VAL A 16 17.51 -22.94 -15.69
CA VAL A 16 16.28 -23.74 -15.72
C VAL A 16 15.09 -22.94 -15.19
N LEU A 17 15.23 -22.25 -14.07
CA LEU A 17 14.19 -21.38 -13.54
C LEU A 17 13.79 -20.30 -14.53
N TRP A 18 14.76 -19.64 -15.18
CA TRP A 18 14.48 -18.64 -16.21
C TRP A 18 13.69 -19.24 -17.38
N ILE A 19 14.09 -20.42 -17.88
CA ILE A 19 13.37 -21.11 -18.97
C ILE A 19 11.93 -21.43 -18.51
N LEU A 20 11.74 -21.99 -17.32
CA LEU A 20 10.41 -22.31 -16.77
C LEU A 20 9.53 -21.05 -16.66
N ILE A 21 10.09 -19.94 -16.16
CA ILE A 21 9.38 -18.66 -16.09
C ILE A 21 8.99 -18.19 -17.49
N ARG A 22 9.87 -18.29 -18.49
CA ARG A 22 9.56 -17.88 -19.88
C ARG A 22 8.46 -18.74 -20.49
N ILE A 23 8.49 -20.06 -20.28
CA ILE A 23 7.43 -20.96 -20.73
C ILE A 23 6.10 -20.59 -20.05
N TYR A 24 6.12 -20.40 -18.72
CA TYR A 24 4.94 -20.00 -17.97
C TYR A 24 4.38 -18.66 -18.47
N THR A 25 5.24 -17.66 -18.68
CA THR A 25 4.86 -16.33 -19.21
C THR A 25 4.19 -16.46 -20.58
N TYR A 26 4.74 -17.29 -21.47
CA TYR A 26 4.14 -17.56 -22.78
C TYR A 26 2.71 -18.12 -22.66
N HIS A 27 2.51 -19.12 -21.81
CA HIS A 27 1.19 -19.70 -21.57
C HIS A 27 0.23 -18.71 -20.91
N LEU A 28 0.73 -17.87 -20.00
CA LEU A 28 -0.06 -16.84 -19.35
C LEU A 28 -0.57 -15.82 -20.38
N HIS A 29 0.28 -15.35 -21.28
CA HIS A 29 -0.09 -14.40 -22.34
C HIS A 29 -1.08 -15.02 -23.33
N ALA A 30 -0.86 -16.28 -23.75
CA ALA A 30 -1.78 -16.99 -24.61
C ALA A 30 -3.18 -17.14 -23.98
N ALA A 31 -3.25 -17.54 -22.71
CA ALA A 31 -4.50 -17.66 -21.99
C ALA A 31 -5.18 -16.30 -21.73
N ASN A 32 -4.39 -15.23 -21.57
CA ASN A 32 -4.91 -13.90 -21.30
C ASN A 32 -5.75 -13.35 -22.45
N HIS A 33 -5.43 -13.69 -23.68
CA HIS A 33 -6.22 -13.27 -24.84
C HIS A 33 -7.68 -13.75 -24.73
N LEU A 34 -7.88 -14.99 -24.36
CA LEU A 34 -9.23 -15.56 -24.16
C LEU A 34 -9.94 -14.92 -22.95
N ARG A 35 -9.23 -14.70 -21.85
CA ARG A 35 -9.79 -14.05 -20.65
C ARG A 35 -10.25 -12.63 -20.95
N ARG A 36 -9.47 -11.86 -21.69
CA ARG A 36 -9.84 -10.51 -22.13
C ARG A 36 -11.11 -10.52 -22.98
N SER A 37 -11.22 -11.44 -23.93
CA SER A 37 -12.43 -11.54 -24.76
C SER A 37 -13.67 -11.88 -23.93
N THR A 38 -13.53 -12.73 -22.92
CA THR A 38 -14.61 -13.05 -21.97
C THR A 38 -15.05 -11.80 -21.18
N VAL A 39 -14.10 -10.98 -20.70
CA VAL A 39 -14.40 -9.74 -19.98
C VAL A 39 -15.12 -8.75 -20.90
N PHE A 40 -14.64 -8.55 -22.11
CA PHE A 40 -15.29 -7.64 -23.08
C PHE A 40 -16.70 -8.11 -23.45
N SER A 41 -16.88 -9.40 -23.66
CA SER A 41 -18.21 -9.99 -23.91
C SER A 41 -19.17 -9.78 -22.72
N ALA A 42 -18.67 -10.00 -21.48
CA ALA A 42 -19.45 -9.79 -20.26
C ALA A 42 -19.85 -8.31 -20.03
N LEU A 43 -19.10 -7.37 -20.60
CA LEU A 43 -19.41 -5.95 -20.56
C LEU A 43 -20.20 -5.47 -21.78
N GLY A 44 -20.56 -6.37 -22.71
CA GLY A 44 -21.30 -6.04 -23.94
C GLY A 44 -20.48 -5.25 -24.97
N ILE A 45 -19.16 -5.35 -24.94
CA ILE A 45 -18.23 -4.62 -25.80
C ILE A 45 -17.95 -5.46 -27.06
N SER A 46 -18.40 -5.00 -28.21
CA SER A 46 -18.19 -5.67 -29.52
C SER A 46 -16.90 -5.22 -30.21
N ASN A 47 -16.54 -3.94 -30.12
CA ASN A 47 -15.29 -3.42 -30.70
C ASN A 47 -14.17 -3.45 -29.66
N THR A 48 -13.34 -4.50 -29.70
CA THR A 48 -12.28 -4.74 -28.71
C THR A 48 -10.93 -4.18 -29.10
N GLU A 49 -10.69 -3.86 -30.40
CA GLU A 49 -9.37 -3.47 -30.91
C GLU A 49 -8.85 -2.15 -30.33
N GLN A 50 -9.74 -1.22 -30.02
CA GLN A 50 -9.40 0.08 -29.45
C GLN A 50 -9.44 0.10 -27.92
N LYS A 51 -9.96 -0.96 -27.26
CA LYS A 51 -10.13 -0.98 -25.81
C LYS A 51 -8.87 -1.42 -25.09
N ARG A 52 -8.50 -0.65 -24.05
CA ARG A 52 -7.38 -0.94 -23.14
C ARG A 52 -7.89 -1.25 -21.74
N ILE A 53 -7.26 -2.21 -21.10
CA ILE A 53 -7.55 -2.59 -19.71
C ILE A 53 -6.57 -1.90 -18.79
N LEU A 54 -7.10 -1.08 -17.86
CA LEU A 54 -6.35 -0.49 -16.78
C LEU A 54 -6.65 -1.27 -15.50
N GLY A 55 -5.64 -1.95 -14.96
CA GLY A 55 -5.78 -2.80 -13.77
C GLY A 55 -5.40 -2.07 -12.49
N PHE A 56 -6.34 -1.94 -11.57
CA PHE A 56 -6.13 -1.36 -10.23
C PHE A 56 -6.01 -2.47 -9.20
N PHE A 57 -4.83 -2.60 -8.60
CA PHE A 57 -4.62 -3.54 -7.50
C PHE A 57 -5.03 -2.88 -6.17
N HIS A 58 -6.19 -3.27 -5.68
CA HIS A 58 -6.78 -2.73 -4.45
C HIS A 58 -7.53 -3.82 -3.67
N PRO A 59 -6.82 -4.70 -2.94
CA PRO A 59 -7.41 -5.86 -2.27
C PRO A 59 -8.53 -5.57 -1.26
N TYR A 60 -8.65 -4.33 -0.79
CA TYR A 60 -9.65 -3.87 0.18
C TYR A 60 -10.52 -2.74 -0.38
N CYS A 61 -10.98 -2.86 -1.62
CA CYS A 61 -11.65 -1.76 -2.32
C CYS A 61 -13.00 -1.34 -1.71
N ASN A 62 -13.62 -2.19 -0.88
CA ASN A 62 -14.89 -1.92 -0.20
C ASN A 62 -14.75 -1.46 1.27
N ALA A 63 -13.53 -1.17 1.76
CA ALA A 63 -13.31 -0.79 3.16
C ALA A 63 -13.84 0.61 3.55
N GLY A 64 -13.98 1.53 2.61
CA GLY A 64 -14.64 2.83 2.80
C GLY A 64 -13.74 3.92 3.38
N GLY A 65 -12.42 3.80 3.25
CA GLY A 65 -11.42 4.78 3.71
C GLY A 65 -11.01 5.81 2.64
N GLY A 66 -10.02 6.62 2.98
CA GLY A 66 -9.48 7.64 2.07
C GLY A 66 -8.75 7.06 0.86
N GLY A 67 -8.16 5.86 0.98
CA GLY A 67 -7.53 5.14 -0.11
C GLY A 67 -8.52 4.73 -1.19
N GLU A 68 -9.66 4.19 -0.76
CA GLU A 68 -10.74 3.78 -1.64
C GLU A 68 -11.37 5.00 -2.33
N ARG A 69 -11.48 6.16 -1.65
CA ARG A 69 -11.92 7.40 -2.30
C ARG A 69 -10.99 7.80 -3.45
N VAL A 70 -9.68 7.66 -3.29
CA VAL A 70 -8.69 7.93 -4.36
C VAL A 70 -8.94 6.99 -5.55
N LEU A 71 -9.06 5.69 -5.29
CA LEU A 71 -9.34 4.68 -6.32
C LEU A 71 -10.61 5.02 -7.10
N TRP A 72 -11.73 5.21 -6.42
CA TRP A 72 -13.02 5.42 -7.05
C TRP A 72 -13.13 6.76 -7.79
N THR A 73 -12.48 7.80 -7.26
CA THR A 73 -12.39 9.09 -7.97
C THR A 73 -11.55 8.96 -9.25
N ALA A 74 -10.44 8.20 -9.21
CA ALA A 74 -9.62 7.97 -10.40
C ALA A 74 -10.41 7.19 -11.46
N ILE A 75 -11.13 6.13 -11.09
CA ILE A 75 -11.97 5.35 -12.02
C ILE A 75 -13.09 6.22 -12.60
N ALA A 76 -13.79 7.00 -11.77
CA ALA A 76 -14.84 7.90 -12.25
C ALA A 76 -14.30 8.99 -13.20
N ALA A 77 -13.07 9.49 -12.97
CA ALA A 77 -12.41 10.42 -13.86
C ALA A 77 -12.06 9.77 -15.22
N LEU A 78 -11.56 8.54 -15.20
CA LEU A 78 -11.30 7.77 -16.43
C LEU A 78 -12.57 7.53 -17.22
N GLN A 79 -13.65 7.12 -16.59
CA GLN A 79 -14.94 6.89 -17.23
C GLN A 79 -15.50 8.15 -17.93
N ARG A 80 -15.23 9.34 -17.39
CA ARG A 80 -15.64 10.61 -17.99
C ARG A 80 -14.76 11.07 -19.15
N ASN A 81 -13.45 10.83 -19.05
CA ASN A 81 -12.48 11.44 -19.96
C ASN A 81 -11.93 10.46 -21.01
N GLU A 82 -11.94 9.15 -20.71
CA GLU A 82 -11.25 8.13 -21.50
C GLU A 82 -12.19 6.97 -21.83
N ARG A 83 -12.97 7.12 -22.90
CA ARG A 83 -14.02 6.15 -23.28
C ARG A 83 -13.47 4.78 -23.71
N ASP A 84 -12.19 4.70 -24.06
CA ASP A 84 -11.54 3.47 -24.54
C ASP A 84 -10.87 2.68 -23.42
N ILE A 85 -10.98 3.15 -22.17
CA ILE A 85 -10.42 2.46 -21.01
C ILE A 85 -11.50 1.65 -20.30
N ILE A 86 -11.19 0.39 -20.05
CA ILE A 86 -11.91 -0.49 -19.14
C ILE A 86 -11.13 -0.59 -17.84
N SER A 87 -11.73 -0.19 -16.74
CA SER A 87 -11.12 -0.30 -15.42
C SER A 87 -11.36 -1.70 -14.86
N VAL A 88 -10.28 -2.40 -14.49
CA VAL A 88 -10.33 -3.68 -13.81
C VAL A 88 -9.83 -3.50 -12.38
N VAL A 89 -10.62 -3.88 -11.38
CA VAL A 89 -10.26 -3.80 -9.96
C VAL A 89 -9.99 -5.20 -9.43
N TYR A 90 -8.75 -5.44 -9.00
CA TYR A 90 -8.36 -6.68 -8.33
C TYR A 90 -8.62 -6.52 -6.83
N THR A 91 -9.61 -7.24 -6.33
CA THR A 91 -10.09 -7.11 -4.94
C THR A 91 -10.21 -8.45 -4.24
N GLY A 92 -9.95 -8.47 -2.94
CA GLY A 92 -10.19 -9.62 -2.08
C GLY A 92 -11.52 -9.56 -1.33
N ASP A 93 -12.42 -8.64 -1.67
CA ASP A 93 -13.75 -8.50 -1.06
C ASP A 93 -14.73 -9.49 -1.70
N VAL A 94 -14.49 -10.79 -1.48
CA VAL A 94 -15.24 -11.90 -2.09
C VAL A 94 -16.63 -12.12 -1.50
N ASP A 95 -16.93 -11.48 -0.39
CA ASP A 95 -18.20 -11.51 0.34
C ASP A 95 -19.27 -10.58 -0.24
N THR A 96 -18.94 -9.82 -1.28
CA THR A 96 -19.84 -8.88 -1.94
C THR A 96 -19.80 -9.02 -3.47
N SER A 97 -20.84 -8.53 -4.14
CA SER A 97 -20.92 -8.54 -5.61
C SER A 97 -20.41 -7.23 -6.23
N LYS A 98 -20.16 -7.24 -7.56
CA LYS A 98 -19.89 -6.04 -8.34
C LYS A 98 -20.87 -4.91 -8.04
N GLN A 99 -22.18 -5.21 -8.06
CA GLN A 99 -23.22 -4.21 -7.81
C GLN A 99 -23.17 -3.72 -6.37
N GLY A 100 -22.98 -4.61 -5.39
CA GLY A 100 -22.86 -4.24 -3.98
C GLY A 100 -21.66 -3.30 -3.71
N ILE A 101 -20.54 -3.48 -4.39
CA ILE A 101 -19.39 -2.55 -4.31
C ILE A 101 -19.78 -1.18 -4.90
N ILE A 102 -20.36 -1.14 -6.10
CA ILE A 102 -20.75 0.10 -6.78
C ILE A 102 -21.76 0.89 -5.93
N ASP A 103 -22.75 0.22 -5.34
CA ASP A 103 -23.76 0.83 -4.47
C ASP A 103 -23.10 1.38 -3.18
N SER A 104 -22.16 0.65 -2.61
CA SER A 104 -21.37 1.11 -1.45
C SER A 104 -20.54 2.35 -1.77
N VAL A 105 -19.93 2.42 -2.96
CA VAL A 105 -19.16 3.59 -3.43
C VAL A 105 -20.05 4.81 -3.55
N LYS A 106 -21.25 4.66 -4.15
CA LYS A 106 -22.24 5.74 -4.24
C LYS A 106 -22.69 6.21 -2.86
N ALA A 107 -23.03 5.28 -1.98
CA ALA A 107 -23.53 5.60 -0.63
C ALA A 107 -22.48 6.30 0.26
N ARG A 108 -21.20 5.87 0.17
CA ARG A 108 -20.14 6.35 1.07
C ARG A 108 -19.41 7.59 0.54
N PHE A 109 -19.27 7.70 -0.77
CA PHE A 109 -18.41 8.73 -1.39
C PHE A 109 -19.19 9.69 -2.30
N ASP A 110 -20.47 9.43 -2.57
CA ASP A 110 -21.27 10.16 -3.56
C ASP A 110 -20.64 10.14 -4.97
N ILE A 111 -20.00 9.01 -5.32
CA ILE A 111 -19.39 8.78 -6.62
C ILE A 111 -20.25 7.83 -7.42
N VAL A 112 -20.69 8.28 -8.59
CA VAL A 112 -21.44 7.45 -9.53
C VAL A 112 -20.47 6.81 -10.52
N LEU A 113 -20.52 5.48 -10.62
CA LEU A 113 -19.70 4.67 -11.52
C LEU A 113 -20.59 4.04 -12.61
N ASP A 114 -20.08 3.99 -13.84
CA ASP A 114 -20.69 3.26 -14.95
C ASP A 114 -20.30 1.78 -14.87
N PRO A 115 -21.26 0.86 -14.61
CA PRO A 115 -20.96 -0.58 -14.55
C PRO A 115 -20.48 -1.18 -15.87
N SER A 116 -20.76 -0.56 -17.01
CA SER A 116 -20.39 -1.09 -18.35
C SER A 116 -18.90 -0.99 -18.67
N THR A 117 -18.15 -0.13 -17.94
CA THR A 117 -16.72 0.11 -18.17
C THR A 117 -15.85 -0.31 -16.99
N ILE A 118 -16.41 -1.03 -16.02
CA ILE A 118 -15.69 -1.55 -14.86
C ILE A 118 -15.89 -3.06 -14.73
N HIS A 119 -14.82 -3.78 -14.44
CA HIS A 119 -14.82 -5.20 -14.16
C HIS A 119 -14.08 -5.48 -12.84
N PHE A 120 -14.54 -6.47 -12.08
CA PHE A 120 -13.91 -6.89 -10.83
C PHE A 120 -13.32 -8.29 -11.00
N VAL A 121 -12.08 -8.44 -10.57
CA VAL A 121 -11.39 -9.72 -10.43
C VAL A 121 -11.29 -10.01 -8.93
N PHE A 122 -12.06 -10.99 -8.47
CA PHE A 122 -12.10 -11.37 -7.07
C PHE A 122 -10.95 -12.32 -6.75
N LEU A 123 -10.11 -11.92 -5.78
CA LEU A 123 -8.93 -12.65 -5.33
C LEU A 123 -9.26 -13.44 -4.06
N THR A 124 -8.90 -14.71 -4.02
CA THR A 124 -9.20 -15.60 -2.91
C THR A 124 -8.13 -15.62 -1.82
N SER A 125 -6.92 -15.19 -2.16
CA SER A 125 -5.72 -15.28 -1.29
C SER A 125 -5.43 -13.99 -0.53
N ARG A 126 -6.42 -13.10 -0.30
CA ARG A 126 -6.23 -11.84 0.43
C ARG A 126 -5.65 -12.04 1.83
N ASN A 127 -5.97 -13.14 2.49
CA ASN A 127 -5.43 -13.49 3.81
C ASN A 127 -3.89 -13.49 3.86
N MET A 128 -3.22 -13.73 2.72
CA MET A 128 -1.75 -13.71 2.62
C MET A 128 -1.12 -12.33 2.87
N ILE A 129 -1.90 -11.24 2.78
CA ILE A 129 -1.43 -9.88 3.08
C ILE A 129 -1.93 -9.36 4.44
N GLU A 130 -2.62 -10.16 5.22
CA GLU A 130 -3.09 -9.79 6.55
C GLU A 130 -1.98 -9.99 7.60
N ASP A 131 -1.91 -9.08 8.56
CA ASP A 131 -0.93 -9.12 9.65
C ASP A 131 -1.12 -10.32 10.56
N SER A 132 -2.36 -10.76 10.75
CA SER A 132 -2.73 -11.96 11.51
C SER A 132 -2.10 -13.25 10.96
N THR A 133 -1.92 -13.34 9.65
CA THR A 133 -1.25 -14.48 8.98
C THR A 133 0.24 -14.54 9.30
N TRP A 134 0.85 -13.39 9.57
CA TRP A 134 2.30 -13.25 9.77
C TRP A 134 2.66 -12.63 11.13
N PRO A 135 2.50 -13.36 12.25
CA PRO A 135 2.74 -12.81 13.60
C PRO A 135 4.21 -12.46 13.87
N ARG A 136 5.14 -13.04 13.07
CA ARG A 136 6.57 -12.71 13.09
C ARG A 136 7.04 -12.35 11.70
N PHE A 137 7.99 -11.41 11.60
CA PHE A 137 8.49 -10.88 10.32
C PHE A 137 7.36 -10.38 9.40
N THR A 138 6.36 -9.75 9.99
CA THR A 138 5.11 -9.31 9.35
C THR A 138 5.35 -8.58 8.02
N LEU A 139 6.29 -7.62 7.97
CA LEU A 139 6.61 -6.90 6.73
C LEU A 139 7.08 -7.84 5.61
N LEU A 140 7.95 -8.80 5.93
CA LEU A 140 8.44 -9.78 4.94
C LEU A 140 7.32 -10.71 4.51
N GLY A 141 6.56 -11.24 5.46
CA GLY A 141 5.45 -12.15 5.18
C GLY A 141 4.39 -11.51 4.30
N GLN A 142 3.92 -10.30 4.66
CA GLN A 142 2.96 -9.53 3.85
C GLN A 142 3.53 -9.18 2.47
N SER A 143 4.83 -8.89 2.35
CA SER A 143 5.46 -8.60 1.06
C SER A 143 5.47 -9.83 0.15
N LEU A 144 5.86 -11.00 0.66
CA LEU A 144 5.80 -12.27 -0.08
C LEU A 144 4.35 -12.65 -0.40
N GLY A 145 3.43 -12.47 0.56
CA GLY A 145 2.00 -12.66 0.35
C GLY A 145 1.44 -11.77 -0.75
N SER A 146 1.87 -10.51 -0.82
CA SER A 146 1.47 -9.59 -1.89
C SER A 146 1.97 -10.04 -3.27
N MET A 147 3.17 -10.62 -3.36
CA MET A 147 3.67 -11.21 -4.61
C MET A 147 2.80 -12.40 -5.06
N TYR A 148 2.40 -13.26 -4.12
CA TYR A 148 1.50 -14.36 -4.43
C TYR A 148 0.13 -13.85 -4.89
N LEU A 149 -0.43 -12.87 -4.21
CA LEU A 149 -1.71 -12.26 -4.56
C LEU A 149 -1.65 -11.56 -5.95
N ALA A 150 -0.54 -10.92 -6.29
CA ALA A 150 -0.32 -10.34 -7.61
C ALA A 150 -0.19 -11.43 -8.70
N TRP A 151 0.45 -12.56 -8.38
CA TRP A 151 0.49 -13.72 -9.27
C TRP A 151 -0.91 -14.28 -9.53
N GLU A 152 -1.75 -14.43 -8.49
CA GLU A 152 -3.17 -14.82 -8.63
C GLU A 152 -3.91 -13.83 -9.55
N ALA A 153 -3.77 -12.53 -9.30
CA ALA A 153 -4.41 -11.48 -10.08
C ALA A 153 -4.05 -11.57 -11.59
N MET A 154 -2.76 -11.68 -11.90
CA MET A 154 -2.28 -11.78 -13.28
C MET A 154 -2.65 -13.10 -13.93
N SER A 155 -2.74 -14.18 -13.14
CA SER A 155 -3.19 -15.48 -13.62
C SER A 155 -4.68 -15.50 -13.98
N LEU A 156 -5.48 -14.61 -13.43
CA LEU A 156 -6.90 -14.44 -13.76
C LEU A 156 -7.10 -13.48 -14.93
N LEU A 157 -6.42 -12.34 -14.95
CA LEU A 157 -6.48 -11.37 -16.04
C LEU A 157 -5.27 -10.44 -15.97
N ALA A 158 -4.49 -10.35 -17.05
CA ALA A 158 -3.40 -9.38 -17.14
C ALA A 158 -3.87 -8.12 -17.90
N PRO A 159 -3.69 -6.90 -17.33
CA PRO A 159 -4.09 -5.63 -17.93
C PRO A 159 -3.04 -5.10 -18.92
N ASP A 160 -3.31 -3.95 -19.55
CA ASP A 160 -2.33 -3.23 -20.38
C ASP A 160 -1.46 -2.28 -19.55
N LEU A 161 -1.99 -1.80 -18.42
CA LEU A 161 -1.28 -1.01 -17.40
C LEU A 161 -1.74 -1.48 -16.02
N TYR A 162 -0.78 -1.79 -15.16
CA TYR A 162 -1.04 -2.14 -13.76
C TYR A 162 -0.81 -0.92 -12.86
N ILE A 163 -1.76 -0.64 -11.98
CA ILE A 163 -1.65 0.44 -10.97
C ILE A 163 -1.88 -0.14 -9.58
N ASP A 164 -0.84 -0.12 -8.76
CA ASP A 164 -0.99 -0.37 -7.32
C ASP A 164 -1.47 0.90 -6.62
N THR A 165 -2.55 0.77 -5.86
CA THR A 165 -3.16 1.88 -5.11
C THR A 165 -3.12 1.69 -3.60
N MET A 166 -2.36 0.67 -3.13
CA MET A 166 -2.21 0.35 -1.71
C MET A 166 -0.77 0.46 -1.20
N GLY A 167 0.23 0.46 -2.10
CA GLY A 167 1.65 0.52 -1.75
C GLY A 167 2.31 -0.85 -1.63
N TYR A 168 1.78 -1.88 -2.27
CA TYR A 168 2.37 -3.24 -2.31
C TYR A 168 3.49 -3.34 -3.34
N ALA A 169 4.59 -2.62 -3.15
CA ALA A 169 5.67 -2.49 -4.13
C ALA A 169 6.29 -3.82 -4.57
N PHE A 170 6.30 -4.85 -3.73
CA PHE A 170 6.85 -6.17 -4.08
C PHE A 170 6.07 -6.87 -5.19
N THR A 171 4.80 -6.51 -5.41
CA THR A 171 4.00 -6.98 -6.55
C THR A 171 4.63 -6.61 -7.88
N PHE A 172 5.40 -5.50 -7.95
CA PHE A 172 5.97 -4.97 -9.19
C PHE A 172 6.95 -5.94 -9.85
N HIS A 173 7.65 -6.75 -9.07
CA HIS A 173 8.52 -7.79 -9.62
C HIS A 173 7.74 -8.87 -10.35
N VAL A 174 6.59 -9.27 -9.80
CA VAL A 174 5.70 -10.25 -10.44
C VAL A 174 5.18 -9.70 -11.75
N ILE A 175 4.69 -8.45 -11.75
CA ILE A 175 4.16 -7.80 -12.95
C ILE A 175 5.24 -7.61 -14.01
N ALA A 176 6.41 -7.11 -13.62
CA ALA A 176 7.53 -6.90 -14.53
C ALA A 176 8.05 -8.20 -15.15
N THR A 177 8.05 -9.29 -14.38
CA THR A 177 8.56 -10.60 -14.83
C THR A 177 7.54 -11.34 -15.69
N LEU A 178 6.28 -11.42 -15.24
CA LEU A 178 5.24 -12.24 -15.90
C LEU A 178 4.52 -11.49 -17.03
N CYS A 179 4.23 -10.21 -16.85
CA CYS A 179 3.39 -9.48 -17.79
C CYS A 179 4.19 -8.50 -18.67
N GLN A 180 5.32 -7.99 -18.18
CA GLN A 180 6.18 -7.02 -18.88
C GLN A 180 5.44 -5.75 -19.31
N ILE A 181 4.41 -5.37 -18.57
CA ILE A 181 3.58 -4.19 -18.81
C ILE A 181 4.06 -2.99 -17.96
N PRO A 182 3.65 -1.75 -18.31
CA PRO A 182 3.91 -0.59 -17.48
C PRO A 182 3.28 -0.74 -16.08
N ILE A 183 3.96 -0.19 -15.07
CA ILE A 183 3.55 -0.22 -13.66
C ILE A 183 3.42 1.20 -13.16
N GLY A 184 2.26 1.56 -12.63
CA GLY A 184 2.02 2.76 -11.87
C GLY A 184 1.84 2.45 -10.39
N ALA A 185 2.13 3.42 -9.53
CA ALA A 185 1.86 3.31 -8.10
C ALA A 185 1.26 4.59 -7.54
N TYR A 186 0.30 4.45 -6.62
CA TYR A 186 -0.15 5.52 -5.76
C TYR A 186 0.14 5.15 -4.30
N ILE A 187 1.15 5.78 -3.70
CA ILE A 187 1.66 5.42 -2.38
C ILE A 187 1.11 6.39 -1.34
N HIS A 188 0.31 5.87 -0.41
CA HIS A 188 -0.22 6.63 0.72
C HIS A 188 0.80 6.82 1.85
N TYR A 189 1.59 5.76 2.12
CA TYR A 189 2.62 5.74 3.14
C TYR A 189 3.69 4.70 2.74
N PRO A 190 4.99 5.01 2.89
CA PRO A 190 6.02 4.03 2.56
C PRO A 190 5.97 2.84 3.52
N THR A 191 6.06 1.62 3.00
CA THR A 191 6.05 0.38 3.79
C THR A 191 7.17 0.37 4.84
N ILE A 192 8.33 0.92 4.50
CA ILE A 192 9.42 1.22 5.42
C ILE A 192 9.89 2.65 5.18
N SER A 193 10.15 3.39 6.26
CA SER A 193 10.63 4.77 6.20
C SER A 193 11.99 4.93 6.86
N VAL A 194 12.73 5.94 6.43
CA VAL A 194 14.01 6.30 7.04
C VAL A 194 13.86 6.60 8.54
N SER A 195 12.73 7.17 8.95
CA SER A 195 12.42 7.43 10.37
C SER A 195 12.24 6.14 11.19
N MET A 196 11.72 5.06 10.59
CA MET A 196 11.65 3.75 11.27
C MET A 196 13.05 3.19 11.53
N ILE A 197 13.95 3.29 10.58
CA ILE A 197 15.36 2.86 10.74
C ILE A 197 16.05 3.70 11.79
N ALA A 198 15.96 5.04 11.73
CA ALA A 198 16.56 5.95 12.68
C ALA A 198 16.09 5.68 14.13
N ARG A 199 14.81 5.36 14.33
CA ARG A 199 14.23 5.02 15.63
C ARG A 199 14.82 3.73 16.23
N VAL A 200 15.12 2.73 15.38
CA VAL A 200 15.81 1.51 15.83
C VAL A 200 17.27 1.80 16.14
N GLN A 201 17.96 2.62 15.32
CA GLN A 201 19.35 3.04 15.53
C GLN A 201 19.53 3.78 16.88
N THR A 202 18.62 4.71 17.19
CA THR A 202 18.65 5.47 18.45
C THR A 202 18.02 4.72 19.63
N ARG A 203 17.59 3.47 19.45
CA ARG A 203 16.93 2.63 20.46
C ARG A 203 15.73 3.28 21.15
N GLN A 204 15.06 4.20 20.46
CA GLN A 204 13.85 4.80 20.98
C GLN A 204 12.70 3.80 20.99
N SER A 205 12.08 3.63 22.16
CA SER A 205 10.86 2.82 22.29
C SER A 205 9.70 3.50 21.55
N GLY A 206 8.79 2.69 21.01
CA GLY A 206 7.62 3.19 20.32
C GLY A 206 6.81 2.06 19.72
N HIS A 207 5.72 2.41 19.04
CA HIS A 207 4.78 1.46 18.41
C HIS A 207 5.47 0.39 17.55
N THR A 208 6.49 0.76 16.76
CA THR A 208 7.24 -0.17 15.90
C THR A 208 8.53 -0.69 16.53
N ASN A 209 8.89 -0.26 17.77
CA ASN A 209 10.10 -0.65 18.47
C ASN A 209 9.80 -0.86 19.93
N THR A 210 9.36 -2.07 20.31
CA THR A 210 8.95 -2.41 21.66
C THR A 210 10.11 -2.29 22.67
N GLY A 211 9.80 -2.06 23.96
CA GLY A 211 10.80 -1.93 25.00
C GLY A 211 11.74 -3.14 25.10
N VAL A 212 11.27 -4.36 24.83
CA VAL A 212 12.10 -5.57 24.81
C VAL A 212 13.20 -5.47 23.76
N ILE A 213 12.89 -4.96 22.56
CA ILE A 213 13.85 -4.80 21.47
C ILE A 213 14.77 -3.61 21.74
N SER A 214 14.22 -2.45 22.16
CA SER A 214 15.02 -1.24 22.40
C SER A 214 16.01 -1.40 23.55
N ASN A 215 15.72 -2.26 24.52
CA ASN A 215 16.58 -2.53 25.67
C ASN A 215 17.68 -3.56 25.40
N SER A 216 17.59 -4.34 24.29
CA SER A 216 18.59 -5.33 23.90
C SER A 216 19.43 -4.87 22.72
N ALA A 217 20.76 -4.79 22.91
CA ALA A 217 21.69 -4.42 21.83
C ALA A 217 21.65 -5.42 20.65
N VAL A 218 21.61 -6.71 20.95
CA VAL A 218 21.60 -7.80 19.95
C VAL A 218 20.29 -7.77 19.15
N LEU A 219 19.15 -7.65 19.82
CA LEU A 219 17.84 -7.60 19.16
C LEU A 219 17.70 -6.32 18.32
N SER A 220 18.19 -5.19 18.82
CA SER A 220 18.21 -3.92 18.08
C SER A 220 19.08 -4.03 16.82
N TRP A 221 20.26 -4.64 16.93
CA TRP A 221 21.16 -4.87 15.78
C TRP A 221 20.53 -5.80 14.73
N GLY A 222 19.97 -6.94 15.17
CA GLY A 222 19.27 -7.87 14.28
C GLY A 222 18.09 -7.21 13.57
N LYS A 223 17.32 -6.37 14.27
CA LYS A 223 16.22 -5.61 13.68
C LYS A 223 16.71 -4.54 12.71
N LEU A 224 17.82 -3.88 13.01
CA LEU A 224 18.44 -2.90 12.12
C LEU A 224 18.91 -3.55 10.82
N LEU A 225 19.55 -4.73 10.90
CA LEU A 225 19.96 -5.49 9.72
C LEU A 225 18.73 -5.91 8.89
N TYR A 226 17.68 -6.42 9.54
CA TYR A 226 16.43 -6.76 8.88
C TYR A 226 15.82 -5.56 8.14
N TYR A 227 15.76 -4.38 8.78
CA TYR A 227 15.23 -3.17 8.15
C TYR A 227 16.12 -2.64 7.03
N ARG A 228 17.45 -2.77 7.15
CA ARG A 228 18.40 -2.40 6.10
C ARG A 228 18.20 -3.26 4.84
N VAL A 229 18.13 -4.57 5.00
CA VAL A 229 17.86 -5.51 3.90
C VAL A 229 16.48 -5.27 3.30
N PHE A 230 15.47 -5.08 4.15
CA PHE A 230 14.11 -4.80 3.69
C PHE A 230 14.03 -3.48 2.90
N MET A 231 14.67 -2.41 3.38
CA MET A 231 14.73 -1.12 2.68
C MET A 231 15.39 -1.25 1.30
N TYR A 232 16.46 -2.02 1.20
CA TYR A 232 17.16 -2.27 -0.06
C TYR A 232 16.23 -2.92 -1.09
N TYR A 233 15.55 -4.03 -0.72
CA TYR A 233 14.62 -4.70 -1.63
C TYR A 233 13.38 -3.86 -1.93
N TYR A 234 12.89 -3.10 -0.96
CA TYR A 234 11.79 -2.17 -1.19
C TYR A 234 12.17 -1.06 -2.19
N ALA A 235 13.39 -0.52 -2.08
CA ALA A 235 13.91 0.48 -3.01
C ALA A 235 14.04 -0.08 -4.44
N ILE A 236 14.53 -1.31 -4.60
CA ILE A 236 14.60 -1.99 -5.90
C ILE A 236 13.18 -2.21 -6.44
N SER A 237 12.25 -2.63 -5.60
CA SER A 237 10.86 -2.89 -6.00
C SER A 237 10.18 -1.64 -6.56
N ILE A 238 10.23 -0.52 -5.84
CA ILE A 238 9.56 0.71 -6.32
C ILE A 238 10.19 1.29 -7.58
N ARG A 239 11.49 1.01 -7.85
CA ARG A 239 12.17 1.41 -9.10
C ARG A 239 11.67 0.65 -10.33
N CYS A 240 10.94 -0.45 -10.17
CA CYS A 240 10.27 -1.15 -11.27
C CYS A 240 9.08 -0.35 -11.83
N ALA A 241 8.54 0.60 -11.07
CA ALA A 241 7.44 1.44 -11.52
C ALA A 241 7.86 2.38 -12.66
N SER A 242 6.94 2.61 -13.60
CA SER A 242 7.11 3.59 -14.67
C SER A 242 6.82 5.00 -14.20
N PHE A 243 5.90 5.14 -13.22
CA PHE A 243 5.56 6.38 -12.55
C PHE A 243 5.05 6.11 -11.14
N ILE A 244 5.32 7.04 -10.24
CA ILE A 244 4.87 6.98 -8.84
C ILE A 244 4.16 8.28 -8.49
N MET A 245 2.95 8.14 -7.97
CA MET A 245 2.16 9.20 -7.37
C MET A 245 2.14 9.03 -5.86
N VAL A 246 2.09 10.13 -5.14
CA VAL A 246 2.08 10.14 -3.67
C VAL A 246 1.08 11.16 -3.15
N ASN A 247 0.50 10.90 -1.99
CA ASN A 247 -0.59 11.69 -1.42
C ASN A 247 -0.17 13.04 -0.81
N SER A 248 1.12 13.27 -0.59
CA SER A 248 1.60 14.47 0.12
C SER A 248 3.07 14.77 -0.17
N SER A 249 3.50 15.99 0.12
CA SER A 249 4.91 16.39 0.07
C SER A 249 5.78 15.60 1.06
N TRP A 250 5.24 15.24 2.23
CA TRP A 250 5.92 14.39 3.19
C TRP A 250 6.21 12.99 2.60
N THR A 251 5.18 12.34 2.05
CA THR A 251 5.34 11.03 1.40
C THR A 251 6.30 11.13 0.21
N LYS A 252 6.21 12.22 -0.59
CA LYS A 252 7.13 12.48 -1.69
C LYS A 252 8.59 12.49 -1.23
N SER A 253 8.88 13.26 -0.19
CA SER A 253 10.25 13.36 0.36
C SER A 253 10.81 11.99 0.76
N HIS A 254 9.99 11.14 1.40
CA HIS A 254 10.39 9.79 1.80
C HIS A 254 10.59 8.85 0.61
N ILE A 255 9.67 8.87 -0.36
CA ILE A 255 9.77 8.03 -1.57
C ILE A 255 10.96 8.46 -2.43
N ASP A 256 11.20 9.76 -2.60
CA ASP A 256 12.36 10.26 -3.32
C ASP A 256 13.68 9.85 -2.65
N ALA A 257 13.73 9.84 -1.33
CA ALA A 257 14.89 9.34 -0.58
C ALA A 257 15.10 7.83 -0.78
N ILE A 258 14.01 7.05 -0.79
CA ILE A 258 14.05 5.61 -1.01
C ILE A 258 14.46 5.29 -2.46
N LEU A 259 13.95 6.03 -3.45
CA LEU A 259 14.34 5.86 -4.85
C LEU A 259 15.84 6.08 -5.09
N ARG A 260 16.47 6.95 -4.29
CA ARG A 260 17.92 7.21 -4.33
C ARG A 260 18.74 6.31 -3.39
N HIS A 261 18.05 5.49 -2.59
CA HIS A 261 18.75 4.62 -1.64
C HIS A 261 19.64 3.61 -2.37
N SER A 262 20.90 3.52 -1.96
CA SER A 262 21.86 2.51 -2.40
C SER A 262 22.54 1.90 -1.18
N ASP A 263 22.92 0.65 -1.28
CA ASP A 263 23.67 -0.07 -0.25
C ASP A 263 24.78 -0.86 -0.93
N THR A 264 25.99 -0.28 -0.93
CA THR A 264 27.16 -0.83 -1.61
C THR A 264 27.49 -2.26 -1.17
N LEU A 265 27.26 -2.60 0.10
CA LEU A 265 27.50 -3.96 0.60
C LEU A 265 26.51 -4.96 -0.01
N LEU A 266 25.24 -4.60 -0.02
CA LEU A 266 24.21 -5.46 -0.60
C LEU A 266 24.33 -5.52 -2.13
N ASP A 267 24.70 -4.43 -2.79
CA ASP A 267 25.01 -4.41 -4.23
C ASP A 267 26.15 -5.39 -4.54
N LEU A 268 27.23 -5.36 -3.74
CA LEU A 268 28.38 -6.27 -3.91
C LEU A 268 27.98 -7.75 -3.67
N ILE A 269 27.19 -8.00 -2.64
CA ILE A 269 26.68 -9.35 -2.34
C ILE A 269 25.84 -9.90 -3.51
N HIS A 270 25.05 -9.05 -4.17
CA HIS A 270 24.24 -9.45 -5.33
C HIS A 270 25.06 -9.75 -6.60
N LEU A 271 26.31 -9.32 -6.65
CA LEU A 271 27.24 -9.73 -7.74
C LEU A 271 27.77 -11.14 -7.57
N LEU A 272 27.62 -11.74 -6.38
CA LEU A 272 28.05 -13.10 -6.12
C LEU A 272 27.05 -14.13 -6.62
N PRO A 273 27.49 -15.24 -7.28
CA PRO A 273 26.61 -16.34 -7.59
C PRO A 273 26.08 -17.01 -6.29
N PRO A 274 24.82 -17.43 -6.21
CA PRO A 274 23.76 -17.39 -7.23
C PRO A 274 22.93 -16.08 -7.22
N LEU A 275 23.26 -15.10 -6.35
CA LEU A 275 22.46 -13.90 -6.14
C LEU A 275 22.50 -12.96 -7.36
N PHE A 276 23.58 -13.04 -8.17
CA PHE A 276 23.65 -12.35 -9.45
C PHE A 276 22.42 -12.59 -10.35
N ILE A 277 21.80 -13.75 -10.25
CA ILE A 277 20.64 -14.11 -11.03
C ILE A 277 19.38 -13.41 -10.52
N ILE A 278 19.28 -13.25 -9.19
CA ILE A 278 18.23 -12.41 -8.60
C ILE A 278 18.34 -11.01 -9.22
N HIS A 279 19.56 -10.48 -9.37
CA HIS A 279 19.78 -9.17 -10.00
C HIS A 279 19.29 -9.10 -11.45
N LEU A 280 19.41 -10.16 -12.24
CA LEU A 280 18.85 -10.22 -13.60
C LEU A 280 17.33 -10.10 -13.65
N PHE A 281 16.63 -10.64 -12.66
CA PHE A 281 15.18 -10.53 -12.56
C PHE A 281 14.72 -9.18 -11.98
N PHE A 282 15.51 -8.60 -11.07
CA PHE A 282 15.15 -7.37 -10.36
C PHE A 282 15.74 -6.09 -10.99
N SER A 283 16.60 -6.21 -12.00
CA SER A 283 17.45 -5.11 -12.50
C SER A 283 16.81 -4.18 -13.53
N LYS A 284 15.53 -4.26 -13.83
CA LYS A 284 14.90 -3.30 -14.76
C LYS A 284 14.45 -2.02 -14.06
N SER A 285 15.39 -1.30 -13.46
CA SER A 285 15.14 0.08 -13.02
C SER A 285 14.85 0.95 -14.25
N LYS A 286 13.73 1.64 -14.26
CA LYS A 286 13.36 2.59 -15.33
C LYS A 286 13.96 3.99 -15.13
N GLY A 287 14.96 4.14 -14.24
CA GLY A 287 15.62 5.42 -13.98
C GLY A 287 14.74 6.44 -13.26
N LEU A 288 13.63 6.01 -12.67
CA LEU A 288 12.76 6.90 -11.89
C LEU A 288 13.47 7.35 -10.62
N THR A 289 13.65 8.67 -10.47
CA THR A 289 14.36 9.27 -9.33
C THR A 289 13.46 10.11 -8.44
N THR A 290 12.24 10.37 -8.85
CA THR A 290 11.31 11.23 -8.11
C THR A 290 9.86 10.81 -8.31
N ALA A 291 9.06 10.96 -7.27
CA ALA A 291 7.62 10.78 -7.30
C ALA A 291 6.90 12.09 -7.59
N ARG A 292 5.66 12.01 -8.08
CA ARG A 292 4.77 13.15 -8.30
C ARG A 292 3.73 13.24 -7.19
N THR A 293 3.55 14.41 -6.59
CA THR A 293 2.47 14.64 -5.62
C THR A 293 1.14 14.75 -6.35
N VAL A 294 0.18 13.91 -5.96
CA VAL A 294 -1.22 13.93 -6.37
C VAL A 294 -2.04 13.85 -5.11
N TYR A 295 -2.58 14.99 -4.67
CA TYR A 295 -3.33 15.06 -3.42
C TYR A 295 -4.61 14.22 -3.48
N PRO A 296 -5.00 13.56 -2.37
CA PRO A 296 -6.25 12.83 -2.29
C PRO A 296 -7.45 13.75 -2.55
N PRO A 297 -8.48 13.30 -3.26
CA PRO A 297 -9.69 14.08 -3.45
C PRO A 297 -10.42 14.27 -2.12
N CYS A 298 -10.87 15.48 -1.87
CA CYS A 298 -11.68 15.83 -0.70
C CYS A 298 -12.97 16.49 -1.17
N ASP A 299 -14.11 15.96 -0.71
CA ASP A 299 -15.40 16.62 -0.93
C ASP A 299 -15.62 17.65 0.19
N THR A 300 -15.53 18.92 -0.17
CA THR A 300 -15.68 20.03 0.76
C THR A 300 -17.03 20.75 0.62
N ARG A 301 -17.92 20.30 -0.29
CA ARG A 301 -19.18 21.00 -0.62
C ARG A 301 -20.06 21.23 0.59
N GLU A 302 -20.26 20.22 1.42
CA GLU A 302 -21.08 20.33 2.63
C GLU A 302 -20.35 21.10 3.74
N ILE A 303 -19.06 20.86 3.92
CA ILE A 303 -18.25 21.55 4.95
C ILE A 303 -18.13 23.04 4.65
N ALA A 304 -18.05 23.44 3.36
CA ALA A 304 -17.96 24.83 2.94
C ALA A 304 -19.25 25.63 3.24
N LYS A 305 -20.38 24.98 3.50
CA LYS A 305 -21.64 25.64 3.86
C LYS A 305 -21.66 26.13 5.32
N PHE A 306 -20.78 25.59 6.19
CA PHE A 306 -20.72 26.01 7.58
C PHE A 306 -20.12 27.41 7.69
N GLN A 307 -20.85 28.31 8.40
CA GLN A 307 -20.36 29.65 8.68
C GLN A 307 -19.18 29.63 9.65
N LEU A 308 -18.29 30.61 9.52
CA LEU A 308 -17.16 30.77 10.41
C LEU A 308 -17.53 31.45 11.73
N GLU A 309 -18.67 32.13 11.74
CA GLU A 309 -19.21 32.84 12.90
C GLU A 309 -19.93 31.86 13.86
N GLY A 310 -19.98 32.21 15.13
CA GLY A 310 -20.69 31.40 16.15
C GLY A 310 -20.00 30.06 16.49
N ARG A 311 -18.69 29.95 16.27
CA ARG A 311 -17.94 28.74 16.61
C ARG A 311 -17.87 28.51 18.11
N GLU A 312 -18.08 27.26 18.53
CA GLU A 312 -17.81 26.86 19.89
C GLU A 312 -16.30 26.84 20.19
N PRO A 313 -15.90 27.11 21.43
CA PRO A 313 -14.49 27.04 21.87
C PRO A 313 -14.04 25.58 21.98
N VAL A 314 -13.90 24.89 20.82
CA VAL A 314 -13.55 23.47 20.72
C VAL A 314 -12.27 23.29 19.93
N ILE A 315 -11.32 22.54 20.52
CA ILE A 315 -10.19 21.97 19.82
C ILE A 315 -10.62 20.58 19.34
N LEU A 316 -10.71 20.40 18.02
CA LEU A 316 -11.17 19.13 17.42
C LEU A 316 -9.98 18.33 16.87
N SER A 317 -9.85 17.09 17.33
CA SER A 317 -8.93 16.10 16.77
C SER A 317 -9.70 14.98 16.08
N VAL A 318 -9.55 14.85 14.76
CA VAL A 318 -10.23 13.83 13.95
C VAL A 318 -9.24 12.76 13.53
N ALA A 319 -9.30 11.58 14.16
CA ALA A 319 -8.43 10.45 13.82
C ALA A 319 -9.01 9.14 14.37
N GLN A 320 -8.78 8.02 13.68
CA GLN A 320 -9.06 6.69 14.22
C GLN A 320 -8.28 6.45 15.52
N PHE A 321 -8.84 5.71 16.47
CA PHE A 321 -8.21 5.42 17.77
C PHE A 321 -7.09 4.38 17.65
N ARG A 322 -6.00 4.76 16.95
CA ARG A 322 -4.82 3.94 16.73
C ARG A 322 -3.64 4.41 17.57
N PRO A 323 -2.67 3.51 17.90
CA PRO A 323 -1.49 3.86 18.69
C PRO A 323 -0.67 5.03 18.11
N GLU A 324 -0.53 5.07 16.79
CA GLU A 324 0.27 6.10 16.10
C GLU A 324 -0.35 7.50 16.13
N LYS A 325 -1.60 7.64 16.55
CA LYS A 325 -2.27 8.95 16.69
C LYS A 325 -2.02 9.62 18.04
N ASP A 326 -1.49 8.85 18.99
CA ASP A 326 -1.07 9.30 20.32
C ASP A 326 -2.06 10.26 21.02
N HIS A 327 -3.33 9.82 21.10
CA HIS A 327 -4.39 10.61 21.75
C HIS A 327 -4.09 10.88 23.23
N ALA A 328 -3.33 10.00 23.90
CA ALA A 328 -2.92 10.19 25.30
C ALA A 328 -2.00 11.43 25.45
N ALA A 329 -1.09 11.65 24.49
CA ALA A 329 -0.26 12.85 24.50
C ALA A 329 -1.11 14.11 24.25
N GLN A 330 -2.16 14.04 23.43
CA GLN A 330 -3.09 15.16 23.20
C GLN A 330 -3.84 15.53 24.48
N LEU A 331 -4.34 14.55 25.24
CA LEU A 331 -4.99 14.78 26.53
C LEU A 331 -4.04 15.46 27.53
N ARG A 332 -2.82 14.93 27.67
CA ARG A 332 -1.80 15.53 28.57
C ARG A 332 -1.39 16.92 28.13
N ALA A 333 -1.27 17.16 26.82
CA ALA A 333 -0.96 18.50 26.29
C ALA A 333 -2.09 19.48 26.58
N PHE A 334 -3.34 19.07 26.46
CA PHE A 334 -4.51 19.88 26.79
C PHE A 334 -4.57 20.20 28.29
N GLN A 335 -4.33 19.22 29.16
CA GLN A 335 -4.20 19.48 30.61
C GLN A 335 -3.12 20.52 30.92
N ARG A 336 -1.93 20.39 30.28
CA ARG A 336 -0.84 21.37 30.47
C ARG A 336 -1.24 22.77 30.01
N LEU A 337 -1.97 22.87 28.88
CA LEU A 337 -2.50 24.13 28.38
C LEU A 337 -3.44 24.79 29.40
N LEU A 338 -4.40 24.05 29.94
CA LEU A 338 -5.36 24.55 30.94
C LEU A 338 -4.68 24.97 32.26
N ASN A 339 -3.59 24.28 32.64
CA ASN A 339 -2.81 24.63 33.84
C ASN A 339 -1.92 25.87 33.61
N ALA A 340 -1.35 26.03 32.39
CA ALA A 340 -0.50 27.15 32.05
C ALA A 340 -1.30 28.43 31.75
N GLN A 341 -2.56 28.29 31.33
CA GLN A 341 -3.43 29.40 30.88
C GLN A 341 -4.84 29.20 31.44
N PRO A 342 -5.10 29.59 32.76
CA PRO A 342 -6.40 29.37 33.41
C PRO A 342 -7.60 29.98 32.67
N GLN A 343 -7.38 31.06 31.93
CA GLN A 343 -8.40 31.71 31.12
C GLN A 343 -9.09 30.76 30.13
N TYR A 344 -8.41 29.73 29.63
CA TYR A 344 -9.03 28.75 28.74
C TYR A 344 -10.00 27.82 29.46
N ARG A 345 -9.81 27.61 30.76
CA ARG A 345 -10.75 26.88 31.61
C ARG A 345 -11.99 27.73 31.90
N GLU A 346 -11.79 29.02 32.19
CA GLU A 346 -12.89 30.00 32.39
C GLU A 346 -13.74 30.14 31.10
N ASN A 347 -13.12 30.15 29.93
CA ASN A 347 -13.79 30.20 28.64
C ASN A 347 -14.36 28.85 28.19
N ASN A 348 -14.34 27.84 29.04
CA ASN A 348 -14.89 26.48 28.80
C ASN A 348 -14.43 25.85 27.49
N ILE A 349 -13.12 25.99 27.16
CA ILE A 349 -12.53 25.35 25.98
C ILE A 349 -12.56 23.84 26.16
N LYS A 350 -12.97 23.11 25.14
CA LYS A 350 -13.08 21.65 25.13
C LYS A 350 -12.11 21.04 24.15
N LEU A 351 -11.53 19.88 24.49
CA LEU A 351 -10.86 18.99 23.54
C LEU A 351 -11.81 17.86 23.17
N VAL A 352 -12.14 17.75 21.91
CA VAL A 352 -12.99 16.68 21.37
C VAL A 352 -12.14 15.76 20.49
N LEU A 353 -12.04 14.48 20.88
CA LEU A 353 -11.40 13.42 20.11
C LEU A 353 -12.49 12.65 19.36
N LEU A 354 -12.50 12.74 18.04
CA LEU A 354 -13.49 12.12 17.16
C LEU A 354 -12.82 11.08 16.26
N GLY A 355 -13.33 9.84 16.27
CA GLY A 355 -12.81 8.79 15.40
C GLY A 355 -13.54 7.46 15.53
N GLY A 356 -13.24 6.53 14.62
CA GLY A 356 -13.75 5.16 14.64
C GLY A 356 -12.78 4.18 15.31
N SER A 357 -13.34 3.09 15.85
CA SER A 357 -12.63 1.90 16.31
C SER A 357 -12.85 0.77 15.31
N ARG A 358 -11.78 0.05 14.89
CA ARG A 358 -11.85 -1.01 13.89
C ARG A 358 -12.03 -2.40 14.52
N ASN A 359 -11.51 -2.56 15.73
CA ASN A 359 -11.43 -3.83 16.45
C ASN A 359 -11.49 -3.61 17.96
N THR A 360 -11.50 -4.70 18.71
CA THR A 360 -11.53 -4.69 20.17
C THR A 360 -10.36 -3.95 20.82
N ALA A 361 -9.15 -4.04 20.24
CA ALA A 361 -7.98 -3.32 20.76
C ALA A 361 -8.13 -1.80 20.65
N ASP A 362 -8.70 -1.31 19.54
CA ASP A 362 -9.00 0.12 19.37
C ASP A 362 -10.11 0.56 20.36
N ALA A 363 -11.13 -0.28 20.60
CA ALA A 363 -12.19 -0.01 21.58
C ALA A 363 -11.65 0.04 23.02
N THR A 364 -10.79 -0.90 23.42
CA THR A 364 -10.12 -0.88 24.72
C THR A 364 -9.34 0.41 24.92
N ARG A 365 -8.63 0.88 23.89
CA ARG A 365 -7.90 2.16 23.92
C ARG A 365 -8.83 3.35 24.16
N VAL A 366 -10.03 3.36 23.61
CA VAL A 366 -11.02 4.42 23.89
C VAL A 366 -11.37 4.45 25.36
N GLU A 367 -11.60 3.28 26.00
CA GLU A 367 -11.89 3.23 27.43
C GLU A 367 -10.70 3.68 28.30
N GLU A 368 -9.48 3.32 27.91
CA GLU A 368 -8.26 3.82 28.56
C GLU A 368 -8.15 5.34 28.47
N LEU A 369 -8.44 5.92 27.30
CA LEU A 369 -8.43 7.38 27.10
C LEU A 369 -9.52 8.08 27.92
N ARG A 370 -10.72 7.48 28.01
CA ARG A 370 -11.80 7.99 28.87
C ARG A 370 -11.39 8.01 30.34
N ARG A 371 -10.72 6.95 30.81
CA ARG A 371 -10.18 6.88 32.17
C ARG A 371 -9.12 7.95 32.37
N LEU A 372 -8.13 8.04 31.48
CA LEU A 372 -7.08 9.06 31.53
C LEU A 372 -7.66 10.49 31.56
N ALA A 373 -8.70 10.77 30.75
CA ALA A 373 -9.34 12.08 30.72
C ALA A 373 -10.06 12.45 32.03
N LYS A 374 -10.47 11.45 32.84
CA LYS A 374 -11.05 11.67 34.18
C LYS A 374 -9.99 11.89 35.24
N GLU A 375 -8.81 11.32 35.07
CA GLU A 375 -7.67 11.44 35.98
C GLU A 375 -6.93 12.78 35.82
N LEU A 376 -6.99 13.39 34.61
CA LEU A 376 -6.35 14.66 34.28
C LEU A 376 -7.20 15.88 34.65
#